data_5c07fade3fff66067042f1c9380ae1e8
#
_entry.id   5c07fade3fff66067042f1c9380ae1e8
#
_cell.length_a   1.000
_cell.length_b   1.000
_cell.length_c   1.000
_cell.angle_alpha   90.00
_cell.angle_beta   90.00
_cell.angle_gamma   90.00
#
_symmetry.space_group_name_H-M   'P 1'
#
loop_
_entity.id
_entity.type
_entity.pdbx_description
1 polymer ?
#
loop_
_entity_poly.entity_id
_entity_poly.type
_entity_poly.pdbx_seq_one_letter_code
_entity_poly.pdbx_strand_id
1 'polypeptide(L)'
;MAGFDEYYGKNEYVGPEAFDGKWGIFDEEFLQFFSDKMTQFKQPFFTTLFTISSHNPYIIPEKHKGKFPKGTTKIHESIAYSDFALKRFFETASKQDWYKNTLFVVVADHTSAEPTEAKFKTNVGKFRIPILFFDPSNPEMAGKNMKNLQQIDVMPSVLDYLNIDTKMISYGKSYQSEKDFVVYYLDNIYHYISGDFYLAFDGKKSLGLYNFKNDELLKTNLIKTEKAKAIEMEGFIKAYIQSFNERLIGNKLTIQ
;
A
#
# COMPACT_ATOMS: atom_id res chain seq x y z
N MET A 1 -3.63 -21.81 -3.65
CA MET A 1 -4.76 -20.99 -3.13
C MET A 1 -4.20 -20.10 -2.03
N ALA A 2 -4.68 -18.84 -1.90
CA ALA A 2 -4.18 -17.90 -0.89
C ALA A 2 -4.75 -18.16 0.54
N GLY A 3 -5.49 -19.25 0.74
CA GLY A 3 -6.05 -19.63 2.06
C GLY A 3 -7.36 -18.93 2.42
N PHE A 4 -8.00 -18.21 1.50
CA PHE A 4 -9.33 -17.66 1.71
C PHE A 4 -10.40 -18.76 1.52
N ASP A 5 -11.42 -18.75 2.39
CA ASP A 5 -12.53 -19.70 2.35
C ASP A 5 -13.53 -19.35 1.26
N GLU A 6 -13.75 -18.04 1.00
CA GLU A 6 -14.75 -17.55 0.06
C GLU A 6 -14.20 -16.40 -0.80
N TYR A 7 -14.74 -16.26 -1.99
CA TYR A 7 -14.47 -15.19 -2.94
C TYR A 7 -15.79 -14.61 -3.45
N TYR A 8 -15.88 -13.29 -3.48
CA TYR A 8 -17.02 -12.55 -3.97
C TYR A 8 -16.58 -11.57 -5.06
N GLY A 9 -16.99 -11.81 -6.27
CA GLY A 9 -16.73 -10.95 -7.42
C GLY A 9 -18.02 -10.47 -8.08
N LYS A 10 -17.92 -10.11 -9.35
CA LYS A 10 -19.07 -9.65 -10.14
C LYS A 10 -20.22 -10.66 -10.17
N ASN A 11 -19.91 -11.97 -10.24
CA ASN A 11 -20.92 -13.02 -10.39
C ASN A 11 -21.67 -13.27 -9.07
N GLU A 12 -21.03 -13.05 -7.95
CA GLU A 12 -21.60 -13.22 -6.61
C GLU A 12 -22.25 -11.94 -6.09
N TYR A 13 -22.06 -10.82 -6.78
CA TYR A 13 -22.66 -9.55 -6.40
C TYR A 13 -24.20 -9.61 -6.55
N VAL A 14 -24.89 -9.26 -5.49
CA VAL A 14 -26.34 -9.11 -5.44
C VAL A 14 -26.66 -7.68 -5.07
N GLY A 15 -27.28 -6.94 -5.97
CA GLY A 15 -27.59 -5.52 -5.78
C GLY A 15 -28.09 -4.86 -7.07
N PRO A 16 -28.26 -3.53 -7.04
CA PRO A 16 -28.61 -2.78 -8.25
C PRO A 16 -27.59 -2.96 -9.36
N GLU A 17 -28.01 -2.81 -10.63
CA GLU A 17 -27.07 -2.83 -11.76
C GLU A 17 -26.00 -1.75 -11.59
N ALA A 18 -24.75 -2.15 -11.48
CA ALA A 18 -23.64 -1.28 -11.18
C ALA A 18 -22.31 -1.72 -11.84
N PHE A 19 -22.40 -2.51 -12.91
CA PHE A 19 -21.22 -2.91 -13.68
C PHE A 19 -20.68 -1.74 -14.50
N ASP A 20 -19.39 -1.45 -14.38
CA ASP A 20 -18.72 -0.33 -15.05
C ASP A 20 -18.50 -0.55 -16.57
N GLY A 21 -18.84 -1.74 -17.07
CA GLY A 21 -18.66 -2.14 -18.46
C GLY A 21 -17.28 -2.72 -18.78
N LYS A 22 -16.33 -2.76 -17.83
CA LYS A 22 -14.95 -3.24 -18.04
C LYS A 22 -14.41 -4.12 -16.94
N TRP A 23 -14.28 -3.54 -15.72
CA TRP A 23 -13.52 -4.14 -14.63
C TRP A 23 -14.41 -4.85 -13.62
N GLY A 24 -15.53 -4.27 -13.25
CA GLY A 24 -16.39 -4.86 -12.24
C GLY A 24 -17.51 -3.93 -11.76
N ILE A 25 -17.92 -4.13 -10.53
CA ILE A 25 -18.97 -3.33 -9.88
C ILE A 25 -18.38 -2.03 -9.36
N PHE A 26 -19.04 -0.90 -9.58
CA PHE A 26 -18.62 0.39 -9.07
C PHE A 26 -18.40 0.36 -7.55
N ASP A 27 -17.39 1.11 -7.08
CA ASP A 27 -16.91 1.07 -5.69
C ASP A 27 -18.02 1.37 -4.68
N GLU A 28 -18.93 2.33 -4.93
CA GLU A 28 -19.99 2.66 -3.97
C GLU A 28 -20.87 1.43 -3.69
N GLU A 29 -21.37 0.79 -4.72
CA GLU A 29 -22.26 -0.36 -4.60
C GLU A 29 -21.52 -1.59 -4.07
N PHE A 30 -20.29 -1.82 -4.52
CA PHE A 30 -19.54 -2.99 -4.09
C PHE A 30 -19.08 -2.89 -2.63
N LEU A 31 -18.74 -1.71 -2.16
CA LEU A 31 -18.41 -1.46 -0.75
C LEU A 31 -19.62 -1.64 0.19
N GLN A 32 -20.84 -1.29 -0.25
CA GLN A 32 -22.05 -1.59 0.52
C GLN A 32 -22.30 -3.11 0.57
N PHE A 33 -22.22 -3.79 -0.57
CA PHE A 33 -22.34 -5.25 -0.62
C PHE A 33 -21.29 -5.94 0.27
N PHE A 34 -20.05 -5.44 0.27
CA PHE A 34 -18.98 -5.93 1.14
C PHE A 34 -19.30 -5.77 2.62
N SER A 35 -19.82 -4.59 3.03
CA SER A 35 -20.27 -4.36 4.41
C SER A 35 -21.37 -5.34 4.84
N ASP A 36 -22.34 -5.59 3.95
CA ASP A 36 -23.43 -6.55 4.23
C ASP A 36 -22.89 -7.98 4.35
N LYS A 37 -21.90 -8.35 3.51
CA LYS A 37 -21.24 -9.67 3.62
C LYS A 37 -20.49 -9.83 4.93
N MET A 38 -19.71 -8.84 5.36
CA MET A 38 -18.99 -8.89 6.64
C MET A 38 -19.93 -9.06 7.83
N THR A 39 -21.16 -8.53 7.76
CA THR A 39 -22.17 -8.71 8.81
C THR A 39 -22.66 -10.16 8.92
N GLN A 40 -22.50 -10.97 7.85
CA GLN A 40 -22.88 -12.38 7.82
C GLN A 40 -21.76 -13.32 8.28
N PHE A 41 -20.51 -12.83 8.36
CA PHE A 41 -19.37 -13.66 8.71
C PHE A 41 -19.29 -13.96 10.21
N LYS A 42 -18.88 -15.19 10.50
CA LYS A 42 -18.56 -15.57 11.88
C LYS A 42 -17.26 -14.89 12.30
N GLN A 43 -17.28 -14.23 13.46
CA GLN A 43 -16.07 -13.66 14.05
C GLN A 43 -15.20 -14.72 14.73
N PRO A 44 -13.85 -14.57 14.75
CA PRO A 44 -13.11 -13.54 14.02
C PRO A 44 -13.05 -13.83 12.52
N PHE A 45 -12.96 -12.80 11.69
CA PHE A 45 -12.78 -12.94 10.24
C PHE A 45 -11.65 -12.04 9.72
N PHE A 46 -11.08 -12.45 8.59
CA PHE A 46 -10.16 -11.66 7.78
C PHE A 46 -10.75 -11.48 6.38
N THR A 47 -10.86 -10.26 5.93
CA THR A 47 -11.38 -9.93 4.60
C THR A 47 -10.45 -8.97 3.88
N THR A 48 -10.44 -9.04 2.56
CA THR A 48 -9.77 -8.07 1.71
C THR A 48 -10.69 -7.69 0.54
N LEU A 49 -10.68 -6.41 0.17
CA LEU A 49 -11.44 -5.87 -0.95
C LEU A 49 -10.51 -5.09 -1.84
N PHE A 50 -10.68 -5.24 -3.15
CA PHE A 50 -9.98 -4.47 -4.16
C PHE A 50 -10.97 -3.52 -4.86
N THR A 51 -10.73 -2.22 -4.76
CA THR A 51 -11.53 -1.19 -5.43
C THR A 51 -11.05 -0.98 -6.86
N ILE A 52 -11.93 -0.56 -7.76
CA ILE A 52 -11.61 -0.51 -9.20
C ILE A 52 -11.95 0.83 -9.88
N SER A 53 -12.78 1.67 -9.26
CA SER A 53 -13.33 2.85 -9.95
C SER A 53 -12.30 3.94 -10.23
N SER A 54 -11.15 3.90 -9.53
CA SER A 54 -10.00 4.79 -9.83
C SER A 54 -9.06 4.24 -10.92
N HIS A 55 -9.39 3.09 -11.54
CA HIS A 55 -8.62 2.51 -12.64
C HIS A 55 -9.01 3.11 -14.00
N ASN A 56 -8.07 3.09 -14.96
CA ASN A 56 -8.36 3.51 -16.35
C ASN A 56 -9.49 2.63 -16.96
N PRO A 57 -10.50 3.20 -17.58
CA PRO A 57 -10.62 4.55 -18.18
C PRO A 57 -11.24 5.63 -17.27
N TYR A 58 -11.25 5.45 -15.93
CA TYR A 58 -11.70 6.43 -14.97
C TYR A 58 -13.19 6.76 -15.07
N ILE A 59 -14.01 5.73 -15.28
CA ILE A 59 -15.46 5.85 -15.39
C ILE A 59 -16.06 6.00 -13.98
N ILE A 60 -16.97 6.94 -13.83
CA ILE A 60 -17.82 7.08 -12.65
C ILE A 60 -19.28 6.84 -13.02
N PRO A 61 -20.13 6.37 -12.08
CA PRO A 61 -21.53 6.13 -12.36
C PRO A 61 -22.24 7.38 -12.89
N GLU A 62 -23.16 7.22 -13.84
CA GLU A 62 -23.91 8.30 -14.46
C GLU A 62 -24.64 9.19 -13.43
N LYS A 63 -25.20 8.57 -12.36
CA LYS A 63 -25.85 9.27 -11.24
C LYS A 63 -24.94 10.24 -10.48
N HIS A 64 -23.61 10.10 -10.64
CA HIS A 64 -22.61 10.94 -10.00
C HIS A 64 -21.87 11.89 -10.94
N LYS A 65 -22.18 11.87 -12.21
CA LYS A 65 -21.56 12.75 -13.20
C LYS A 65 -21.64 14.23 -12.79
N GLY A 66 -20.52 14.93 -12.85
CA GLY A 66 -20.39 16.35 -12.52
C GLY A 66 -20.49 16.70 -11.04
N LYS A 67 -20.55 15.71 -10.13
CA LYS A 67 -20.58 15.96 -8.68
C LYS A 67 -19.19 16.10 -8.06
N PHE A 68 -18.17 15.60 -8.72
CA PHE A 68 -16.80 15.61 -8.19
C PHE A 68 -15.89 16.58 -8.95
N PRO A 69 -14.86 17.13 -8.29
CA PRO A 69 -13.89 18.01 -8.95
C PRO A 69 -13.10 17.24 -10.02
N LYS A 70 -13.02 17.81 -11.22
CA LYS A 70 -12.30 17.17 -12.34
C LYS A 70 -10.79 17.21 -12.19
N GLY A 71 -10.26 18.18 -11.44
CA GLY A 71 -8.82 18.38 -11.32
C GLY A 71 -8.14 18.67 -12.65
N THR A 72 -6.87 18.23 -12.78
CA THR A 72 -6.03 18.45 -13.98
C THR A 72 -5.93 17.23 -14.88
N THR A 73 -6.32 16.05 -14.39
CA THR A 73 -6.33 14.78 -15.14
C THR A 73 -7.61 14.00 -14.85
N LYS A 74 -7.97 13.05 -15.71
CA LYS A 74 -9.20 12.26 -15.59
C LYS A 74 -9.27 11.45 -14.29
N ILE A 75 -8.13 10.99 -13.79
CA ILE A 75 -8.06 10.19 -12.55
C ILE A 75 -8.55 10.98 -11.32
N HIS A 76 -8.42 12.31 -11.29
CA HIS A 76 -8.81 13.09 -10.12
C HIS A 76 -10.29 12.97 -9.81
N GLU A 77 -11.17 13.00 -10.82
CA GLU A 77 -12.60 12.86 -10.63
C GLU A 77 -12.96 11.46 -10.11
N SER A 78 -12.30 10.41 -10.63
CA SER A 78 -12.54 9.04 -10.19
C SER A 78 -11.99 8.75 -8.79
N ILE A 79 -10.84 9.33 -8.41
CA ILE A 79 -10.34 9.26 -7.02
C ILE A 79 -11.33 9.93 -6.06
N ALA A 80 -11.87 11.09 -6.41
CA ALA A 80 -12.86 11.77 -5.58
C ALA A 80 -14.15 10.94 -5.44
N TYR A 81 -14.54 10.22 -6.49
CA TYR A 81 -15.64 9.26 -6.41
C TYR A 81 -15.30 8.06 -5.50
N SER A 82 -14.11 7.47 -5.62
CA SER A 82 -13.69 6.36 -4.75
C SER A 82 -13.60 6.78 -3.28
N ASP A 83 -13.14 8.01 -3.00
CA ASP A 83 -13.15 8.59 -1.65
C ASP A 83 -14.59 8.74 -1.11
N PHE A 84 -15.51 9.24 -1.94
CA PHE A 84 -16.93 9.29 -1.61
C PHE A 84 -17.50 7.88 -1.33
N ALA A 85 -17.18 6.90 -2.14
CA ALA A 85 -17.62 5.51 -1.95
C ALA A 85 -17.09 4.93 -0.62
N LEU A 86 -15.83 5.19 -0.30
CA LEU A 86 -15.20 4.80 0.96
C LEU A 86 -15.86 5.51 2.16
N LYS A 87 -16.18 6.79 2.05
CA LYS A 87 -16.95 7.51 3.07
C LYS A 87 -18.29 6.84 3.34
N ARG A 88 -19.04 6.51 2.28
CA ARG A 88 -20.32 5.80 2.37
C ARG A 88 -20.18 4.43 3.04
N PHE A 89 -19.10 3.71 2.74
CA PHE A 89 -18.78 2.46 3.42
C PHE A 89 -18.65 2.66 4.93
N PHE A 90 -17.85 3.62 5.38
CA PHE A 90 -17.66 3.87 6.80
C PHE A 90 -18.92 4.38 7.51
N GLU A 91 -19.78 5.15 6.83
CA GLU A 91 -21.10 5.55 7.33
C GLU A 91 -22.01 4.34 7.59
N THR A 92 -21.93 3.31 6.77
CA THR A 92 -22.69 2.04 6.95
C THR A 92 -22.01 1.13 7.96
N ALA A 93 -20.71 0.91 7.83
CA ALA A 93 -19.91 0.06 8.69
C ALA A 93 -19.96 0.51 10.15
N SER A 94 -19.95 1.81 10.42
CA SER A 94 -20.01 2.34 11.80
C SER A 94 -21.27 1.97 12.60
N LYS A 95 -22.30 1.45 11.93
CA LYS A 95 -23.54 0.98 12.53
C LYS A 95 -23.56 -0.53 12.80
N GLN A 96 -22.51 -1.24 12.36
CA GLN A 96 -22.41 -2.69 12.47
C GLN A 96 -21.71 -3.12 13.76
N ASP A 97 -22.11 -4.25 14.31
CA ASP A 97 -21.57 -4.76 15.58
C ASP A 97 -20.07 -5.10 15.51
N TRP A 98 -19.57 -5.50 14.33
CA TRP A 98 -18.18 -5.82 14.11
C TRP A 98 -17.27 -4.58 14.01
N TYR A 99 -17.79 -3.39 13.74
CA TYR A 99 -17.04 -2.19 13.41
C TYR A 99 -15.99 -1.82 14.47
N LYS A 100 -16.40 -1.75 15.74
CA LYS A 100 -15.53 -1.38 16.86
C LYS A 100 -14.46 -2.43 17.19
N ASN A 101 -14.61 -3.64 16.67
CA ASN A 101 -13.67 -4.75 16.87
C ASN A 101 -12.94 -5.09 15.58
N THR A 102 -12.69 -4.09 14.75
CA THR A 102 -12.06 -4.28 13.42
C THR A 102 -10.90 -3.32 13.23
N LEU A 103 -9.72 -3.86 12.88
CA LEU A 103 -8.62 -3.08 12.34
C LEU A 103 -8.82 -2.95 10.82
N PHE A 104 -8.97 -1.73 10.34
CA PHE A 104 -9.04 -1.42 8.92
C PHE A 104 -7.67 -1.04 8.40
N VAL A 105 -7.28 -1.61 7.25
CA VAL A 105 -6.06 -1.24 6.54
C VAL A 105 -6.46 -0.80 5.14
N VAL A 106 -6.15 0.44 4.80
CA VAL A 106 -6.38 0.99 3.47
C VAL A 106 -5.02 1.30 2.84
N VAL A 107 -4.75 0.70 1.70
CA VAL A 107 -3.47 0.83 1.01
C VAL A 107 -3.70 0.92 -0.50
N ALA A 108 -2.98 1.84 -1.17
CA ALA A 108 -2.95 1.83 -2.63
C ALA A 108 -2.04 0.71 -3.14
N ASP A 109 -2.41 0.10 -4.27
CA ASP A 109 -1.60 -0.92 -4.93
C ASP A 109 -0.37 -0.32 -5.62
N HIS A 110 -0.54 0.87 -6.24
CA HIS A 110 0.53 1.65 -6.87
C HIS A 110 0.13 3.13 -7.00
N THR A 111 1.06 3.95 -7.46
CA THR A 111 0.83 5.37 -7.77
C THR A 111 0.14 5.54 -9.12
N SER A 112 -0.35 6.75 -9.42
CA SER A 112 -0.86 7.10 -10.74
C SER A 112 0.23 6.97 -11.83
N ALA A 113 -0.17 6.44 -12.99
CA ALA A 113 0.68 6.43 -14.19
C ALA A 113 0.87 7.82 -14.82
N GLU A 114 0.06 8.81 -14.43
CA GLU A 114 0.06 10.17 -14.97
C GLU A 114 0.39 11.22 -13.88
N PRO A 115 1.59 11.18 -13.26
CA PRO A 115 1.94 12.15 -12.23
C PRO A 115 2.16 13.54 -12.84
N THR A 116 1.52 14.56 -12.27
CA THR A 116 1.61 15.95 -12.73
C THR A 116 2.85 16.66 -12.18
N GLU A 117 3.27 16.34 -10.96
CA GLU A 117 4.42 16.97 -10.31
C GLU A 117 5.71 16.19 -10.53
N ALA A 118 6.81 16.93 -10.77
CA ALA A 118 8.13 16.34 -11.07
C ALA A 118 8.66 15.43 -9.95
N LYS A 119 8.36 15.73 -8.69
CA LYS A 119 8.78 14.90 -7.55
C LYS A 119 8.22 13.48 -7.61
N PHE A 120 7.00 13.30 -8.14
CA PHE A 120 6.39 11.98 -8.31
C PHE A 120 6.88 11.19 -9.53
N LYS A 121 7.78 11.80 -10.34
CA LYS A 121 8.46 11.13 -11.46
C LYS A 121 9.84 10.59 -11.10
N THR A 122 10.34 10.92 -9.90
CA THR A 122 11.65 10.43 -9.41
C THR A 122 11.57 8.96 -8.97
N ASN A 123 12.74 8.33 -8.80
CA ASN A 123 12.81 6.94 -8.34
C ASN A 123 12.16 6.72 -6.96
N VAL A 124 12.14 7.70 -6.09
CA VAL A 124 11.43 7.63 -4.80
C VAL A 124 9.96 7.97 -4.98
N GLY A 125 9.66 9.07 -5.67
CA GLY A 125 8.30 9.60 -5.76
C GLY A 125 7.32 8.72 -6.51
N LYS A 126 7.78 8.00 -7.55
CA LYS A 126 6.93 7.09 -8.35
C LYS A 126 6.42 5.86 -7.62
N PHE A 127 6.90 5.61 -6.39
CA PHE A 127 6.42 4.52 -5.52
C PHE A 127 5.75 5.02 -4.24
N ARG A 128 5.53 6.32 -4.10
CA ARG A 128 4.99 6.92 -2.90
C ARG A 128 3.47 6.76 -2.84
N ILE A 129 3.00 5.79 -2.07
CA ILE A 129 1.59 5.49 -1.86
C ILE A 129 1.17 5.77 -0.41
N PRO A 130 -0.13 6.03 -0.15
CA PRO A 130 -0.66 6.04 1.21
C PRO A 130 -0.83 4.62 1.75
N ILE A 131 -0.54 4.46 3.06
CA ILE A 131 -0.90 3.29 3.86
C ILE A 131 -1.57 3.83 5.13
N LEU A 132 -2.80 3.42 5.38
CA LEU A 132 -3.59 3.84 6.53
C LEU A 132 -3.94 2.61 7.37
N PHE A 133 -3.69 2.70 8.68
CA PHE A 133 -4.22 1.79 9.69
C PHE A 133 -5.25 2.56 10.52
N PHE A 134 -6.42 1.97 10.71
CA PHE A 134 -7.50 2.60 11.44
C PHE A 134 -8.22 1.59 12.32
N ASP A 135 -8.23 1.84 13.63
CA ASP A 135 -9.03 1.12 14.62
C ASP A 135 -10.00 2.09 15.27
N PRO A 136 -11.33 1.94 15.08
CA PRO A 136 -12.31 2.83 15.67
C PRO A 136 -12.34 2.82 17.20
N SER A 137 -11.80 1.77 17.83
CA SER A 137 -11.75 1.64 19.29
C SER A 137 -10.49 2.26 19.89
N ASN A 138 -9.47 2.59 19.06
CA ASN A 138 -8.19 3.10 19.51
C ASN A 138 -7.91 4.51 18.96
N PRO A 139 -8.41 5.57 19.60
CA PRO A 139 -8.19 6.94 19.14
C PRO A 139 -6.71 7.38 19.20
N GLU A 140 -5.87 6.71 19.98
CA GLU A 140 -4.42 7.01 20.07
C GLU A 140 -3.67 6.62 18.79
N MET A 141 -4.26 5.78 17.95
CA MET A 141 -3.73 5.46 16.62
C MET A 141 -3.79 6.65 15.66
N ALA A 142 -4.60 7.67 15.96
CA ALA A 142 -4.75 8.84 15.11
C ALA A 142 -3.45 9.64 15.03
N GLY A 143 -2.98 9.89 13.80
CA GLY A 143 -1.76 10.66 13.59
C GLY A 143 -1.07 10.31 12.29
N LYS A 144 0.11 10.89 12.10
CA LYS A 144 0.93 10.68 10.91
C LYS A 144 2.24 10.02 11.29
N ASN A 145 2.46 8.81 10.81
CA ASN A 145 3.75 8.16 10.91
C ASN A 145 4.67 8.68 9.79
N MET A 146 5.87 9.12 10.14
CA MET A 146 6.86 9.67 9.19
C MET A 146 7.93 8.64 8.78
N LYS A 147 7.88 7.41 9.30
CA LYS A 147 8.78 6.32 8.92
C LYS A 147 8.51 5.87 7.48
N ASN A 148 9.56 5.36 6.83
CA ASN A 148 9.43 4.76 5.52
C ASN A 148 8.80 3.36 5.66
N LEU A 149 7.63 3.19 5.06
CA LEU A 149 6.88 1.94 5.03
C LEU A 149 6.69 1.48 3.59
N GLN A 150 6.50 0.19 3.43
CA GLN A 150 6.23 -0.47 2.15
C GLN A 150 5.11 -1.50 2.31
N GLN A 151 4.50 -1.94 1.22
CA GLN A 151 3.35 -2.85 1.26
C GLN A 151 3.64 -4.16 2.01
N ILE A 152 4.86 -4.70 1.89
CA ILE A 152 5.24 -5.91 2.63
C ILE A 152 5.34 -5.71 4.15
N ASP A 153 5.28 -4.47 4.63
CA ASP A 153 5.22 -4.14 6.05
C ASP A 153 3.80 -4.29 6.63
N VAL A 154 2.78 -4.40 5.77
CA VAL A 154 1.36 -4.48 6.21
C VAL A 154 1.12 -5.73 7.06
N MET A 155 1.50 -6.91 6.56
CA MET A 155 1.29 -8.16 7.29
C MET A 155 1.99 -8.17 8.66
N PRO A 156 3.30 -7.93 8.79
CA PRO A 156 3.94 -7.88 10.10
C PRO A 156 3.38 -6.78 11.01
N SER A 157 2.89 -5.67 10.44
CA SER A 157 2.25 -4.60 11.23
C SER A 157 0.90 -5.04 11.80
N VAL A 158 0.09 -5.74 11.03
CA VAL A 158 -1.21 -6.25 11.50
C VAL A 158 -1.02 -7.29 12.59
N LEU A 159 -0.09 -8.24 12.39
CA LEU A 159 0.19 -9.29 13.38
C LEU A 159 0.71 -8.69 14.70
N ASP A 160 1.61 -7.72 14.62
CA ASP A 160 2.17 -7.00 15.78
C ASP A 160 1.08 -6.22 16.53
N TYR A 161 0.26 -5.45 15.79
CA TYR A 161 -0.86 -4.70 16.37
C TYR A 161 -1.87 -5.58 17.11
N LEU A 162 -2.17 -6.75 16.53
CA LEU A 162 -3.11 -7.71 17.09
C LEU A 162 -2.49 -8.62 18.16
N ASN A 163 -1.19 -8.45 18.48
CA ASN A 163 -0.42 -9.31 19.39
C ASN A 163 -0.49 -10.80 19.00
N ILE A 164 -0.46 -11.08 17.70
CA ILE A 164 -0.43 -12.46 17.19
C ILE A 164 1.01 -12.93 17.10
N ASP A 165 1.42 -13.77 18.06
CA ASP A 165 2.73 -14.43 18.04
C ASP A 165 2.70 -15.64 17.10
N THR A 166 3.35 -15.49 15.95
CA THR A 166 3.44 -16.56 14.95
C THR A 166 4.81 -16.55 14.27
N LYS A 167 5.28 -17.73 13.89
CA LYS A 167 6.50 -17.84 13.07
C LYS A 167 6.18 -17.37 11.66
N MET A 168 6.99 -16.44 11.14
CA MET A 168 6.87 -15.97 9.76
C MET A 168 8.26 -15.70 9.17
N ILE A 169 8.32 -15.72 7.85
CA ILE A 169 9.45 -15.19 7.08
C ILE A 169 8.94 -13.91 6.41
N SER A 170 9.49 -12.78 6.81
CA SER A 170 9.15 -11.48 6.24
C SER A 170 10.42 -10.68 5.95
N TYR A 171 10.45 -10.02 4.82
CA TYR A 171 11.42 -8.96 4.47
C TYR A 171 10.87 -7.56 4.78
N GLY A 172 9.62 -7.49 5.21
CA GLY A 172 8.99 -6.32 5.81
C GLY A 172 9.20 -6.28 7.33
N LYS A 173 8.71 -5.22 7.93
CA LYS A 173 8.78 -4.94 9.37
C LYS A 173 7.46 -4.35 9.86
N SER A 174 7.18 -4.43 11.17
CA SER A 174 6.06 -3.70 11.75
C SER A 174 6.29 -2.19 11.69
N TYR A 175 5.19 -1.41 11.51
CA TYR A 175 5.23 0.05 11.61
C TYR A 175 5.63 0.53 13.01
N GLN A 176 5.47 -0.30 14.03
CA GLN A 176 5.87 -0.02 15.41
C GLN A 176 7.39 -0.22 15.63
N SER A 177 8.05 -0.99 14.75
CA SER A 177 9.49 -1.26 14.83
C SER A 177 10.32 0.02 14.71
N GLU A 178 11.48 0.05 15.37
CA GLU A 178 12.48 1.11 15.21
C GLU A 178 13.16 1.13 13.84
N LYS A 179 13.02 0.05 13.07
CA LYS A 179 13.59 -0.03 11.72
C LYS A 179 12.84 0.90 10.77
N ASP A 180 13.60 1.66 9.99
CA ASP A 180 13.07 2.63 9.02
C ASP A 180 13.76 2.41 7.65
N PHE A 181 13.20 1.49 6.84
CA PHE A 181 13.76 1.19 5.52
C PHE A 181 12.70 0.69 4.52
N VAL A 182 13.01 0.86 3.24
CA VAL A 182 12.27 0.31 2.10
C VAL A 182 13.27 -0.25 1.09
N VAL A 183 12.98 -1.42 0.51
CA VAL A 183 13.77 -2.02 -0.56
C VAL A 183 12.85 -2.44 -1.70
N TYR A 184 13.18 -2.04 -2.92
CA TYR A 184 12.50 -2.52 -4.13
C TYR A 184 13.49 -2.67 -5.30
N TYR A 185 13.09 -3.44 -6.30
CA TYR A 185 13.89 -3.71 -7.49
C TYR A 185 13.12 -3.30 -8.74
N LEU A 186 13.75 -2.46 -9.56
CA LEU A 186 13.18 -2.01 -10.82
C LEU A 186 14.30 -1.61 -11.79
N ASP A 187 14.11 -1.88 -13.07
CA ASP A 187 15.02 -1.48 -14.16
C ASP A 187 16.49 -1.92 -13.90
N ASN A 188 16.68 -3.13 -13.38
CA ASN A 188 17.98 -3.71 -13.00
C ASN A 188 18.71 -2.93 -11.89
N ILE A 189 17.99 -2.15 -11.10
CA ILE A 189 18.51 -1.39 -9.98
C ILE A 189 17.78 -1.84 -8.70
N TYR A 190 18.54 -2.06 -7.65
CA TYR A 190 18.01 -2.14 -6.29
C TYR A 190 17.92 -0.73 -5.72
N HIS A 191 16.76 -0.38 -5.27
CA HIS A 191 16.46 0.89 -4.63
C HIS A 191 16.32 0.66 -3.14
N TYR A 192 17.11 1.37 -2.36
CA TYR A 192 17.10 1.25 -0.91
C TYR A 192 16.92 2.62 -0.27
N ILE A 193 15.91 2.74 0.59
CA ILE A 193 15.61 3.94 1.37
C ILE A 193 15.84 3.60 2.84
N SER A 194 16.53 4.46 3.58
CA SER A 194 16.69 4.38 5.02
C SER A 194 16.78 5.78 5.61
N GLY A 195 15.89 6.07 6.57
CA GLY A 195 15.73 7.43 7.08
C GLY A 195 15.45 8.42 5.94
N ASP A 196 16.29 9.43 5.82
CA ASP A 196 16.15 10.48 4.81
C ASP A 196 16.92 10.19 3.51
N PHE A 197 17.61 9.04 3.43
CA PHE A 197 18.51 8.73 2.32
C PHE A 197 17.93 7.65 1.40
N TYR A 198 18.19 7.84 0.11
CA TYR A 198 17.91 6.90 -0.95
C TYR A 198 19.21 6.50 -1.65
N LEU A 199 19.46 5.19 -1.76
CA LEU A 199 20.58 4.58 -2.47
C LEU A 199 20.09 3.84 -3.71
N ALA A 200 20.74 4.07 -4.87
CA ALA A 200 20.60 3.25 -6.06
C ALA A 200 21.81 2.30 -6.19
N PHE A 201 21.56 1.00 -6.30
CA PHE A 201 22.58 -0.05 -6.33
C PHE A 201 22.34 -1.01 -7.50
N ASP A 202 23.34 -1.26 -8.34
CA ASP A 202 23.22 -2.10 -9.55
C ASP A 202 23.48 -3.59 -9.33
N GLY A 203 23.61 -4.00 -8.07
CA GLY A 203 24.00 -5.36 -7.71
C GLY A 203 25.52 -5.53 -7.54
N LYS A 204 26.32 -4.56 -7.95
CA LYS A 204 27.80 -4.58 -7.85
C LYS A 204 28.32 -3.39 -7.07
N LYS A 205 27.82 -2.19 -7.37
CA LYS A 205 28.25 -0.92 -6.78
C LYS A 205 27.09 0.05 -6.62
N SER A 206 27.25 0.97 -5.69
CA SER A 206 26.33 2.10 -5.54
C SER A 206 26.49 3.09 -6.69
N LEU A 207 25.39 3.45 -7.35
CA LEU A 207 25.32 4.39 -8.47
C LEU A 207 25.06 5.83 -8.00
N GLY A 208 24.34 5.98 -6.89
CA GLY A 208 24.01 7.28 -6.34
C GLY A 208 23.42 7.19 -4.94
N LEU A 209 23.70 8.22 -4.15
CA LEU A 209 23.13 8.45 -2.82
C LEU A 209 22.49 9.83 -2.80
N TYR A 210 21.28 9.95 -2.29
CA TYR A 210 20.52 11.21 -2.27
C TYR A 210 19.81 11.38 -0.93
N ASN A 211 19.73 12.61 -0.42
CA ASN A 211 18.83 12.95 0.67
C ASN A 211 17.51 13.41 0.07
N PHE A 212 16.56 12.48 -0.08
CA PHE A 212 15.30 12.72 -0.80
C PHE A 212 14.30 13.63 -0.06
N LYS A 213 14.50 13.88 1.25
CA LYS A 213 13.68 14.84 1.98
C LYS A 213 14.10 16.28 1.71
N ASN A 214 15.39 16.52 1.53
CA ASN A 214 15.94 17.84 1.25
C ASN A 214 16.07 18.11 -0.26
N ASP A 215 16.12 17.06 -1.07
CA ASP A 215 16.24 17.10 -2.53
C ASP A 215 15.19 16.16 -3.15
N GLU A 216 13.94 16.59 -3.17
CA GLU A 216 12.81 15.79 -3.68
C GLU A 216 12.99 15.39 -5.16
N LEU A 217 13.83 16.10 -5.90
CA LEU A 217 14.09 15.81 -7.32
C LEU A 217 15.32 14.94 -7.57
N LEU A 218 16.03 14.52 -6.51
CA LEU A 218 17.23 13.67 -6.58
C LEU A 218 18.31 14.21 -7.52
N LYS A 219 18.58 15.52 -7.47
CA LYS A 219 19.55 16.19 -8.34
C LYS A 219 20.97 16.12 -7.81
N THR A 220 21.14 16.06 -6.48
CA THR A 220 22.43 16.15 -5.81
C THR A 220 22.89 14.77 -5.37
N ASN A 221 23.79 14.16 -6.13
CA ASN A 221 24.37 12.87 -5.78
C ASN A 221 25.47 13.03 -4.72
N LEU A 222 25.19 12.52 -3.52
CA LEU A 222 26.03 12.64 -2.32
C LEU A 222 27.05 11.50 -2.16
N ILE A 223 27.14 10.56 -3.09
CA ILE A 223 27.98 9.35 -2.94
C ILE A 223 29.46 9.67 -2.67
N LYS A 224 29.96 10.80 -3.14
CA LYS A 224 31.35 11.24 -2.93
C LYS A 224 31.55 12.01 -1.63
N THR A 225 30.55 12.73 -1.18
CA THR A 225 30.60 13.59 0.02
C THR A 225 30.18 12.83 1.28
N GLU A 226 29.19 11.93 1.16
CA GLU A 226 28.64 11.11 2.25
C GLU A 226 29.14 9.65 2.15
N LYS A 227 30.45 9.45 2.03
CA LYS A 227 31.05 8.12 1.81
C LYS A 227 30.72 7.09 2.90
N ALA A 228 30.75 7.50 4.16
CA ALA A 228 30.46 6.61 5.29
C ALA A 228 29.02 6.09 5.18
N LYS A 229 28.04 6.97 4.88
CA LYS A 229 26.64 6.62 4.72
C LYS A 229 26.42 5.72 3.49
N ALA A 230 27.10 6.01 2.39
CA ALA A 230 27.04 5.16 1.20
C ALA A 230 27.55 3.73 1.47
N ILE A 231 28.65 3.58 2.20
CA ILE A 231 29.22 2.27 2.57
C ILE A 231 28.27 1.51 3.51
N GLU A 232 27.72 2.19 4.52
CA GLU A 232 26.74 1.60 5.45
C GLU A 232 25.53 1.06 4.68
N MET A 233 24.93 1.88 3.81
CA MET A 233 23.74 1.52 3.04
C MET A 233 24.03 0.43 2.01
N GLU A 234 25.20 0.46 1.36
CA GLU A 234 25.63 -0.60 0.45
C GLU A 234 25.83 -1.94 1.17
N GLY A 235 26.38 -1.91 2.38
CA GLY A 235 26.52 -3.12 3.22
C GLY A 235 25.16 -3.74 3.55
N PHE A 236 24.18 -2.92 3.93
CA PHE A 236 22.84 -3.42 4.22
C PHE A 236 22.16 -4.03 2.99
N ILE A 237 22.15 -3.32 1.84
CA ILE A 237 21.45 -3.82 0.65
C ILE A 237 22.08 -5.11 0.11
N LYS A 238 23.41 -5.25 0.18
CA LYS A 238 24.10 -6.50 -0.16
C LYS A 238 23.67 -7.67 0.73
N ALA A 239 23.63 -7.45 2.04
CA ALA A 239 23.17 -8.46 2.99
C ALA A 239 21.69 -8.85 2.79
N TYR A 240 20.85 -7.86 2.50
CA TYR A 240 19.43 -8.07 2.19
C TYR A 240 19.26 -8.94 0.94
N ILE A 241 19.95 -8.60 -0.16
CA ILE A 241 19.94 -9.37 -1.41
C ILE A 241 20.46 -10.78 -1.21
N GLN A 242 21.57 -10.92 -0.51
CA GLN A 242 22.16 -12.23 -0.20
C GLN A 242 21.17 -13.10 0.58
N SER A 243 20.60 -12.57 1.65
CA SER A 243 19.61 -13.29 2.46
C SER A 243 18.40 -13.74 1.64
N PHE A 244 17.88 -12.86 0.78
CA PHE A 244 16.75 -13.19 -0.09
C PHE A 244 17.11 -14.30 -1.08
N ASN A 245 18.24 -14.18 -1.77
CA ASN A 245 18.68 -15.14 -2.78
C ASN A 245 18.99 -16.53 -2.16
N GLU A 246 19.66 -16.56 -1.02
CA GLU A 246 19.94 -17.82 -0.30
C GLU A 246 18.64 -18.55 0.10
N ARG A 247 17.64 -17.80 0.58
CA ARG A 247 16.33 -18.38 0.92
C ARG A 247 15.56 -18.83 -0.31
N LEU A 248 15.60 -18.04 -1.39
CA LEU A 248 14.92 -18.37 -2.65
C LEU A 248 15.52 -19.65 -3.27
N ILE A 249 16.85 -19.72 -3.40
CA ILE A 249 17.55 -20.86 -3.98
C ILE A 249 17.37 -22.11 -3.07
N GLY A 250 17.40 -21.91 -1.76
CA GLY A 250 17.23 -22.99 -0.78
C GLY A 250 15.78 -23.42 -0.54
N ASN A 251 14.79 -22.84 -1.27
CA ASN A 251 13.35 -23.04 -1.03
C ASN A 251 12.94 -22.80 0.44
N LYS A 252 13.42 -21.71 1.03
CA LYS A 252 13.25 -21.35 2.45
C LYS A 252 12.48 -19.99 2.61
N LEU A 253 11.63 -19.64 1.64
CA LEU A 253 10.79 -18.45 1.74
C LEU A 253 9.44 -18.71 2.43
N THR A 254 9.17 -19.97 2.78
CA THR A 254 8.02 -20.38 3.58
C THR A 254 8.49 -21.09 4.85
N ILE A 255 7.65 -21.11 5.88
CA ILE A 255 7.86 -21.89 7.08
C ILE A 255 7.61 -23.36 6.73
N GLN A 256 8.55 -24.22 7.12
CA GLN A 256 8.41 -25.69 7.04
C GLN A 256 7.91 -26.22 8.38
#